data_7f07ab860898cc39b9ac68869b46af8f
#
_entry.id   7f07ab860898cc39b9ac68869b46af8f
#
_cell.length_a   1.000
_cell.length_b   1.000
_cell.length_c   1.000
_cell.angle_alpha   90.00
_cell.angle_beta   90.00
_cell.angle_gamma   90.00
#
_symmetry.space_group_name_H-M   'P 1'
#
loop_
_entity.id
_entity.type
_entity.pdbx_description
1 polymer ?
#
loop_
_entity_poly.entity_id
_entity_poly.type
_entity_poly.pdbx_seq_one_letter_code
_entity_poly.pdbx_strand_id
1 'polypeptide(L)' 'MAKKEMYPIERKMTEDDLNRLIKSLERSTKMLKRLLFVKYRYDGDSVEEAAKSIGITKMMGYIWQRRWNQWI' A
#
# COMPACT_ATOMS: atom_id res chain seq x y z
N MET A 1 -9.63 -19.29 -1.84
CA MET A 1 -10.63 -18.46 -2.47
C MET A 1 -10.48 -17.00 -2.05
N ALA A 2 -10.56 -16.13 -3.00
CA ALA A 2 -10.37 -14.73 -2.70
C ALA A 2 -11.61 -14.13 -2.03
N LYS A 3 -11.40 -13.40 -0.97
CA LYS A 3 -12.43 -12.65 -0.33
C LYS A 3 -12.78 -11.45 -1.17
N LYS A 4 -14.06 -11.13 -1.26
CA LYS A 4 -14.46 -9.90 -1.90
C LYS A 4 -13.96 -8.73 -1.06
N GLU A 5 -13.26 -7.83 -1.65
CA GLU A 5 -12.67 -6.72 -0.93
C GLU A 5 -13.61 -5.54 -0.87
N MET A 6 -13.88 -5.04 0.34
CA MET A 6 -14.74 -3.88 0.53
C MET A 6 -14.05 -2.58 0.16
N TYR A 7 -12.73 -2.54 0.34
CA TYR A 7 -11.96 -1.31 0.10
C TYR A 7 -10.79 -1.64 -0.82
N PRO A 8 -11.08 -1.85 -2.11
CA PRO A 8 -10.02 -2.23 -3.04
C PRO A 8 -9.03 -1.10 -3.25
N ILE A 9 -7.77 -1.46 -3.35
CA ILE A 9 -6.73 -0.49 -3.68
C ILE A 9 -6.72 -0.27 -5.19
N GLU A 10 -6.60 0.97 -5.60
CA GLU A 10 -6.50 1.28 -7.02
C GLU A 10 -5.08 1.07 -7.51
N ARG A 11 -4.95 0.42 -8.64
CA ARG A 11 -3.65 0.13 -9.23
C ARG A 11 -3.32 1.23 -10.23
N LYS A 12 -2.82 2.35 -9.69
CA LYS A 12 -2.52 3.53 -10.50
C LYS A 12 -1.27 3.37 -11.35
N MET A 13 -0.46 2.38 -11.05
CA MET A 13 0.74 2.07 -11.79
C MET A 13 0.98 0.58 -11.75
N THR A 14 1.83 0.08 -12.64
CA THR A 14 2.17 -1.33 -12.64
C THR A 14 2.99 -1.67 -11.40
N GLU A 15 3.03 -2.96 -11.07
CA GLU A 15 3.83 -3.41 -9.95
C GLU A 15 5.32 -3.09 -10.17
N ASP A 16 5.79 -3.21 -11.41
CA ASP A 16 7.17 -2.88 -11.73
C ASP A 16 7.46 -1.41 -11.48
N ASP A 17 6.56 -0.53 -11.89
CA ASP A 17 6.71 0.91 -11.66
C ASP A 17 6.70 1.21 -10.16
N LEU A 18 5.81 0.54 -9.42
CA LEU A 18 5.75 0.72 -7.98
C LEU A 18 7.06 0.29 -7.32
N ASN A 19 7.61 -0.84 -7.73
CA ASN A 19 8.88 -1.31 -7.19
C ASN A 19 10.02 -0.36 -7.48
N ARG A 20 10.04 0.24 -8.67
CA ARG A 20 11.05 1.25 -9.01
C ARG A 20 10.93 2.47 -8.12
N LEU A 21 9.71 2.90 -7.87
CA LEU A 21 9.47 4.05 -7.02
C LEU A 21 9.91 3.76 -5.58
N ILE A 22 9.58 2.58 -5.08
CA ILE A 22 10.02 2.16 -3.74
C ILE A 22 11.54 2.21 -3.65
N LYS A 23 12.22 1.68 -4.65
CA LYS A 23 13.67 1.65 -4.67
C LYS A 23 14.27 3.05 -4.69
N SER A 24 13.64 3.96 -5.43
CA SER A 24 14.14 5.33 -5.53
C SER A 24 13.95 6.11 -4.22
N LEU A 25 13.08 5.65 -3.33
CA LEU A 25 12.77 6.32 -2.08
C LEU A 25 13.36 5.65 -0.85
N GLU A 26 14.38 4.82 -1.02
CA GLU A 26 14.98 4.08 0.09
C GLU A 26 15.43 4.98 1.24
N ARG A 27 15.77 6.23 0.95
CA ARG A 27 16.25 7.17 1.96
C ARG A 27 15.12 7.82 2.76
N SER A 28 13.88 7.74 2.27
CA SER A 28 12.73 8.36 2.92
C SER A 28 11.88 7.30 3.57
N THR A 29 12.13 7.03 4.84
CA THR A 29 11.45 5.96 5.56
C THR A 29 9.93 6.10 5.53
N LYS A 30 9.44 7.32 5.70
CA LYS A 30 8.00 7.55 5.74
C LYS A 30 7.33 7.26 4.41
N MET A 31 7.91 7.78 3.33
CA MET A 31 7.36 7.53 1.99
C MET A 31 7.53 6.07 1.60
N LEU A 32 8.66 5.48 1.96
CA LEU A 32 8.92 4.08 1.68
C LEU A 32 7.87 3.19 2.32
N LYS A 33 7.53 3.44 3.58
CA LYS A 33 6.51 2.66 4.27
C LYS A 33 5.16 2.74 3.57
N ARG A 34 4.79 3.93 3.11
CA ARG A 34 3.51 4.10 2.41
C ARG A 34 3.48 3.28 1.13
N LEU A 35 4.57 3.30 0.38
CA LEU A 35 4.64 2.55 -0.87
C LEU A 35 4.69 1.05 -0.62
N LEU A 36 5.37 0.62 0.44
CA LEU A 36 5.37 -0.78 0.81
C LEU A 36 3.96 -1.25 1.19
N PHE A 37 3.21 -0.41 1.90
CA PHE A 37 1.83 -0.71 2.20
C PHE A 37 1.04 -0.96 0.91
N VAL A 38 1.19 -0.06 -0.06
CA VAL A 38 0.50 -0.20 -1.35
C VAL A 38 0.93 -1.49 -2.05
N LYS A 39 2.23 -1.80 -2.01
CA LYS A 39 2.75 -3.01 -2.63
C LYS A 39 2.11 -4.26 -2.02
N TYR A 40 2.00 -4.32 -0.71
CA TYR A 40 1.37 -5.46 -0.05
C TYR A 40 -0.11 -5.56 -0.44
N ARG A 41 -0.79 -4.42 -0.58
CA ARG A 41 -2.16 -4.43 -1.06
C ARG A 41 -2.26 -4.96 -2.49
N TYR A 42 -1.30 -4.61 -3.34
CA TYR A 42 -1.24 -5.16 -4.71
C TYR A 42 -1.06 -6.67 -4.69
N ASP A 43 -0.31 -7.17 -3.72
CA ASP A 43 -0.05 -8.59 -3.59
C ASP A 43 -1.25 -9.38 -3.04
N GLY A 44 -2.30 -8.69 -2.63
CA GLY A 44 -3.52 -9.32 -2.16
C GLY A 44 -3.72 -9.29 -0.66
N ASP A 45 -2.79 -8.71 0.11
CA ASP A 45 -2.97 -8.58 1.55
C ASP A 45 -4.11 -7.62 1.86
N SER A 46 -4.84 -7.90 2.93
CA SER A 46 -5.85 -6.99 3.41
C SER A 46 -5.18 -5.73 3.99
N VAL A 47 -6.00 -4.68 4.21
CA VAL A 47 -5.48 -3.47 4.85
C VAL A 47 -4.85 -3.80 6.19
N GLU A 48 -5.50 -4.65 6.99
CA GLU A 48 -4.96 -5.03 8.28
C GLU A 48 -3.64 -5.78 8.17
N GLU A 49 -3.56 -6.71 7.23
CA GLU A 49 -2.33 -7.48 7.02
C GLU A 49 -1.18 -6.59 6.55
N ALA A 50 -1.45 -5.73 5.60
CA ALA A 50 -0.43 -4.83 5.09
C ALA A 50 0.04 -3.86 6.18
N ALA A 51 -0.88 -3.32 6.96
CA ALA A 51 -0.54 -2.41 8.05
C ALA A 51 0.33 -3.12 9.09
N LYS A 52 -0.03 -4.33 9.44
CA LYS A 52 0.73 -5.12 10.41
C LYS A 52 2.14 -5.38 9.92
N SER A 53 2.27 -5.69 8.63
CA SER A 53 3.58 -6.01 8.04
C SER A 53 4.55 -4.84 8.11
N ILE A 54 4.04 -3.61 8.03
CA ILE A 54 4.91 -2.44 8.06
C ILE A 54 4.89 -1.71 9.40
N GLY A 55 4.20 -2.27 10.40
CA GLY A 55 4.25 -1.74 11.76
C GLY A 55 3.40 -0.52 12.02
N ILE A 56 2.29 -0.36 11.30
CA ILE A 56 1.33 0.73 11.56
C ILE A 56 0.00 0.14 12.02
N THR A 57 -0.85 1.00 12.56
CA THR A 57 -2.17 0.56 13.01
C THR A 57 -3.09 0.34 11.81
N LYS A 58 -4.13 -0.44 12.03
CA LYS A 58 -5.15 -0.66 11.02
C LYS A 58 -5.77 0.67 10.55
N MET A 59 -6.05 1.55 11.49
CA MET A 59 -6.63 2.85 11.18
C MET A 59 -5.72 3.66 10.24
N MET A 60 -4.42 3.67 10.51
CA MET A 60 -3.46 4.34 9.63
C MET A 60 -3.44 3.70 8.26
N GLY A 61 -3.58 2.38 8.21
CA GLY A 61 -3.65 1.66 6.94
C GLY A 61 -4.81 2.14 6.09
N TYR A 62 -5.99 2.27 6.67
CA TYR A 62 -7.16 2.76 5.93
C TYR A 62 -6.97 4.20 5.47
N ILE A 63 -6.36 5.04 6.29
CA ILE A 63 -6.07 6.43 5.91
C ILE A 63 -5.11 6.46 4.72
N TRP A 64 -4.05 5.66 4.76
CA TRP A 64 -3.07 5.62 3.69
C TRP A 64 -3.68 5.12 2.38
N GLN A 65 -4.53 4.10 2.46
CA GLN A 65 -5.21 3.59 1.27
C GLN A 65 -6.12 4.63 0.66
N ARG A 66 -6.89 5.32 1.49
CA ARG A 66 -7.78 6.36 1.00
C ARG A 66 -6.99 7.46 0.30
N ARG A 67 -5.87 7.88 0.89
CA ARG A 67 -5.03 8.91 0.27
C ARG A 67 -4.44 8.43 -1.05
N TRP A 68 -4.02 7.19 -1.11
CA TRP A 68 -3.52 6.62 -2.35
C TRP A 68 -4.59 6.64 -3.43
N ASN A 69 -5.79 6.19 -3.11
CA ASN A 69 -6.88 6.12 -4.08
C ASN A 69 -7.32 7.50 -4.57
N GLN A 70 -7.17 8.53 -3.73
CA GLN A 70 -7.50 9.91 -4.09
C GLN A 70 -6.36 10.63 -4.80
N TRP A 71 -5.17 10.07 -4.71
CA TRP A 71 -4.00 10.65 -5.36
C TRP A 71 -4.07 10.36 -6.85
N ILE A 72 -3.74 11.33 -7.65
CA ILE A 72 -3.84 11.19 -9.09
C ILE A 72 -2.85 10.25 -9.64
#